data_1df3325cf05501494cad444196fe1a2a
#
_entry.id   1df3325cf05501494cad444196fe1a2a
#
_cell.length_a   1.000
_cell.length_b   1.000
_cell.length_c   1.000
_cell.angle_alpha   90.00
_cell.angle_beta   90.00
_cell.angle_gamma   90.00
#
_symmetry.space_group_name_H-M   'P 1'
#
loop_
_entity.id
_entity.type
_entity.pdbx_description
1 polymer ?
#
loop_
_entity_poly.entity_id
_entity_poly.type
_entity_poly.pdbx_seq_one_letter_code
_entity_poly.pdbx_strand_id
1 'polypeptide(L)'
;MRSRPMVGRSVQVNSLCFTKADWQQNLANGAKANLLVFTPGAKDNGNEGTKAYIEDGEQQGINKGYKTSIRDDWYVIPSIKLSDALFLRRNNLYPKFVLNDAQAYTTDTMHRVFIKESVNRKAFVVSYYNSLSFAFAEILGRNFGGGVLELMPSEVEGVYLPYREENASLFDKVDQMVREKKTADEILDFTDKELLQKGMGFSETEPR
;
A
#
# COMPACT_ATOMS: atom_id res chain seq x y z
N MET A 1 -22.21 -0.70 12.68
CA MET A 1 -21.50 -0.89 11.40
C MET A 1 -21.00 0.45 10.88
N ARG A 2 -19.72 0.54 10.48
CA ARG A 2 -19.13 1.74 9.86
C ARG A 2 -18.47 1.34 8.55
N SER A 3 -18.74 2.09 7.47
CA SER A 3 -18.01 1.95 6.21
C SER A 3 -16.74 2.77 6.26
N ARG A 4 -15.63 2.20 5.79
CA ARG A 4 -14.29 2.81 5.77
C ARG A 4 -13.67 2.65 4.39
N PRO A 5 -12.87 3.63 3.93
CA PRO A 5 -12.07 3.46 2.72
C PRO A 5 -11.22 2.20 2.78
N MET A 6 -11.14 1.48 1.68
CA MET A 6 -10.31 0.28 1.56
C MET A 6 -9.65 0.24 0.19
N VAL A 7 -8.42 -0.26 0.16
CA VAL A 7 -7.72 -0.65 -1.05
C VAL A 7 -7.36 -2.13 -0.95
N GLY A 8 -7.92 -2.94 -1.84
CA GLY A 8 -7.82 -4.40 -1.75
C GLY A 8 -6.94 -5.05 -2.81
N ARG A 9 -6.53 -4.30 -3.85
CA ARG A 9 -5.74 -4.82 -4.98
C ARG A 9 -4.71 -3.80 -5.44
N SER A 10 -3.52 -4.29 -5.83
CA SER A 10 -2.41 -3.44 -6.30
C SER A 10 -2.78 -2.57 -7.50
N VAL A 11 -3.63 -3.06 -8.40
CA VAL A 11 -4.11 -2.32 -9.58
C VAL A 11 -4.96 -1.08 -9.24
N GLN A 12 -5.43 -0.97 -8.01
CA GLN A 12 -6.19 0.19 -7.52
C GLN A 12 -5.30 1.36 -7.10
N VAL A 13 -3.98 1.18 -7.10
CA VAL A 13 -3.00 2.17 -6.66
C VAL A 13 -2.04 2.49 -7.80
N ASN A 14 -2.17 3.71 -8.35
CA ASN A 14 -1.36 4.19 -9.48
C ASN A 14 -0.78 5.58 -9.18
N SER A 15 -0.16 5.73 -8.01
CA SER A 15 0.36 7.00 -7.49
C SER A 15 1.37 6.74 -6.38
N LEU A 16 2.15 7.74 -5.99
CA LEU A 16 2.93 7.73 -4.74
C LEU A 16 2.07 8.13 -3.53
N CYS A 17 0.96 8.81 -3.77
CA CYS A 17 0.01 9.21 -2.74
C CYS A 17 -1.38 8.70 -3.09
N PHE A 18 -1.88 7.74 -2.31
CA PHE A 18 -3.26 7.27 -2.44
C PHE A 18 -4.19 8.21 -1.70
N THR A 19 -4.86 9.08 -2.45
CA THR A 19 -5.71 10.15 -1.94
C THR A 19 -7.18 9.72 -1.81
N LYS A 20 -7.98 10.55 -1.13
CA LYS A 20 -9.43 10.36 -1.09
C LYS A 20 -10.06 10.40 -2.49
N ALA A 21 -9.53 11.20 -3.40
CA ALA A 21 -9.98 11.25 -4.79
C ALA A 21 -9.71 9.92 -5.52
N ASP A 22 -8.53 9.31 -5.31
CA ASP A 22 -8.19 8.00 -5.87
C ASP A 22 -9.14 6.90 -5.36
N TRP A 23 -9.47 6.93 -4.06
CA TRP A 23 -10.46 6.02 -3.49
C TRP A 23 -11.85 6.23 -4.10
N GLN A 24 -12.30 7.47 -4.25
CA GLN A 24 -13.60 7.78 -4.90
C GLN A 24 -13.63 7.31 -6.35
N GLN A 25 -12.53 7.50 -7.09
CA GLN A 25 -12.41 7.00 -8.46
C GLN A 25 -12.50 5.47 -8.52
N ASN A 26 -11.86 4.77 -7.58
CA ASN A 26 -11.97 3.31 -7.48
C ASN A 26 -13.43 2.87 -7.24
N LEU A 27 -14.17 3.57 -6.39
CA LEU A 27 -15.60 3.31 -6.18
C LEU A 27 -16.42 3.53 -7.46
N ALA A 28 -16.18 4.66 -8.14
CA ALA A 28 -16.86 4.99 -9.40
C ALA A 28 -16.60 3.94 -10.50
N ASN A 29 -15.41 3.33 -10.49
CA ASN A 29 -15.03 2.23 -11.38
C ASN A 29 -15.57 0.85 -10.93
N GLY A 30 -16.45 0.80 -9.93
CA GLY A 30 -17.06 -0.44 -9.43
C GLY A 30 -16.14 -1.33 -8.59
N ALA A 31 -15.01 -0.81 -8.11
CA ALA A 31 -14.13 -1.57 -7.24
C ALA A 31 -14.76 -1.80 -5.85
N LYS A 32 -14.48 -2.97 -5.25
CA LYS A 32 -14.81 -3.23 -3.85
C LYS A 32 -13.84 -2.44 -2.95
N ALA A 33 -14.10 -1.16 -2.77
CA ALA A 33 -13.22 -0.22 -2.09
C ALA A 33 -13.77 0.29 -0.74
N ASN A 34 -14.74 -0.43 -0.17
CA ASN A 34 -15.28 -0.17 1.16
C ASN A 34 -15.09 -1.37 2.07
N LEU A 35 -14.63 -1.12 3.28
CA LEU A 35 -14.56 -2.09 4.37
C LEU A 35 -15.68 -1.80 5.37
N LEU A 36 -16.51 -2.80 5.63
CA LEU A 36 -17.47 -2.74 6.72
C LEU A 36 -16.77 -3.15 8.02
N VAL A 37 -16.75 -2.24 8.97
CA VAL A 37 -16.12 -2.47 10.28
C VAL A 37 -17.22 -2.61 11.32
N PHE A 38 -17.20 -3.74 12.01
CA PHE A 38 -18.11 -4.08 13.11
C PHE A 38 -17.36 -4.06 14.43
N THR A 39 -18.05 -3.67 15.48
CA THR A 39 -17.59 -3.82 16.87
C THR A 39 -18.04 -5.18 17.42
N PRO A 40 -17.32 -5.72 18.42
CA PRO A 40 -17.83 -6.89 19.16
C PRO A 40 -19.24 -6.67 19.67
N GLY A 41 -20.06 -7.73 19.65
CA GLY A 41 -21.47 -7.67 20.07
C GLY A 41 -22.39 -6.91 19.12
N ALA A 42 -21.98 -6.56 17.90
CA ALA A 42 -22.79 -5.79 16.95
C ALA A 42 -24.06 -6.52 16.50
N LYS A 43 -24.12 -7.85 16.64
CA LYS A 43 -25.32 -8.64 16.36
C LYS A 43 -26.45 -8.29 17.33
N ASP A 44 -26.14 -8.08 18.60
CA ASP A 44 -27.14 -7.83 19.65
C ASP A 44 -27.40 -6.32 19.83
N ASN A 45 -26.34 -5.52 19.81
CA ASN A 45 -26.36 -4.09 20.13
C ASN A 45 -26.35 -3.19 18.88
N GLY A 46 -26.33 -3.76 17.68
CA GLY A 46 -26.37 -3.01 16.42
C GLY A 46 -27.77 -2.53 16.05
N ASN A 47 -27.83 -1.58 15.10
CA ASN A 47 -29.09 -1.20 14.48
C ASN A 47 -29.61 -2.33 13.56
N GLU A 48 -30.87 -2.24 13.16
CA GLU A 48 -31.53 -3.27 12.34
C GLU A 48 -30.78 -3.62 11.06
N GLY A 49 -30.21 -2.65 10.33
CA GLY A 49 -29.41 -2.92 9.14
C GLY A 49 -28.11 -3.68 9.44
N THR A 50 -27.52 -3.46 10.63
CA THR A 50 -26.33 -4.21 11.08
C THR A 50 -26.69 -5.65 11.39
N LYS A 51 -27.80 -5.88 12.10
CA LYS A 51 -28.28 -7.21 12.45
C LYS A 51 -28.63 -8.00 11.18
N ALA A 52 -29.44 -7.40 10.30
CA ALA A 52 -29.85 -8.02 9.04
C ALA A 52 -28.64 -8.42 8.17
N TYR A 53 -27.59 -7.59 8.11
CA TYR A 53 -26.36 -7.92 7.37
C TYR A 53 -25.62 -9.13 7.98
N ILE A 54 -25.55 -9.20 9.32
CA ILE A 54 -24.89 -10.32 10.02
C ILE A 54 -25.70 -11.60 9.82
N GLU A 55 -27.04 -11.54 9.96
CA GLU A 55 -27.94 -12.66 9.75
C GLU A 55 -27.89 -13.20 8.31
N ASP A 56 -27.86 -12.31 7.32
CA ASP A 56 -27.69 -12.70 5.92
C ASP A 56 -26.36 -13.46 5.71
N GLY A 57 -25.26 -12.97 6.30
CA GLY A 57 -23.97 -13.68 6.26
C GLY A 57 -24.03 -15.06 6.93
N GLU A 58 -24.79 -15.22 8.00
CA GLU A 58 -25.00 -16.52 8.67
C GLU A 58 -25.83 -17.46 7.80
N GLN A 59 -26.89 -16.96 7.17
CA GLN A 59 -27.70 -17.75 6.24
C GLN A 59 -26.89 -18.24 5.04
N GLN A 60 -25.96 -17.41 4.54
CA GLN A 60 -25.01 -17.78 3.49
C GLN A 60 -23.88 -18.70 3.98
N GLY A 61 -23.79 -18.98 5.26
CA GLY A 61 -22.76 -19.85 5.85
C GLY A 61 -21.36 -19.21 5.95
N ILE A 62 -21.24 -17.89 5.82
CA ILE A 62 -19.94 -17.18 5.89
C ILE A 62 -19.29 -17.38 7.26
N ASN A 63 -20.07 -17.46 8.33
CA ASN A 63 -19.62 -17.75 9.70
C ASN A 63 -18.98 -19.13 9.85
N LYS A 64 -19.22 -20.07 8.94
CA LYS A 64 -18.70 -21.46 8.98
C LYS A 64 -17.34 -21.61 8.29
N GLY A 65 -16.83 -20.56 7.63
CA GLY A 65 -15.50 -20.57 7.02
C GLY A 65 -14.40 -20.73 8.06
N TYR A 66 -13.28 -21.37 7.70
CA TYR A 66 -12.17 -21.66 8.63
C TYR A 66 -11.73 -20.44 9.47
N LYS A 67 -11.51 -19.30 8.83
CA LYS A 67 -11.06 -18.08 9.53
C LYS A 67 -12.18 -17.38 10.31
N THR A 68 -13.41 -17.59 9.96
CA THR A 68 -14.56 -16.95 10.61
C THR A 68 -15.09 -17.78 11.78
N SER A 69 -15.07 -19.11 11.67
CA SER A 69 -15.54 -20.03 12.72
C SER A 69 -14.70 -20.02 13.99
N ILE A 70 -13.43 -19.59 13.93
CA ILE A 70 -12.54 -19.53 15.09
C ILE A 70 -12.58 -18.16 15.82
N ARG A 71 -13.46 -17.24 15.41
CA ARG A 71 -13.64 -15.94 16.05
C ARG A 71 -14.88 -15.95 16.94
N ASP A 72 -14.80 -15.26 18.06
CA ASP A 72 -15.94 -15.07 18.96
C ASP A 72 -17.10 -14.40 18.18
N ASP A 73 -16.80 -13.32 17.49
CA ASP A 73 -17.70 -12.65 16.56
C ASP A 73 -17.15 -12.79 15.14
N TRP A 74 -17.73 -13.67 14.33
CA TRP A 74 -17.23 -14.01 13.00
C TRP A 74 -17.07 -12.79 12.07
N TYR A 75 -17.90 -11.77 12.22
CA TYR A 75 -17.95 -10.54 11.44
C TYR A 75 -16.92 -9.49 11.90
N VAL A 76 -16.27 -9.69 13.05
CA VAL A 76 -15.21 -8.80 13.55
C VAL A 76 -13.88 -9.19 12.94
N ILE A 77 -13.26 -8.25 12.20
CA ILE A 77 -11.96 -8.47 11.61
C ILE A 77 -10.89 -8.10 12.64
N PRO A 78 -10.03 -9.04 13.05
CA PRO A 78 -8.97 -8.77 14.01
C PRO A 78 -7.89 -7.86 13.40
N SER A 79 -7.21 -7.10 14.25
CA SER A 79 -6.00 -6.34 13.89
C SER A 79 -6.17 -5.33 12.74
N ILE A 80 -7.33 -4.71 12.62
CA ILE A 80 -7.52 -3.61 11.68
C ILE A 80 -6.75 -2.38 12.21
N LYS A 81 -5.75 -1.94 11.46
CA LYS A 81 -4.97 -0.73 11.76
C LYS A 81 -4.83 0.11 10.50
N LEU A 82 -4.97 1.41 10.64
CA LEU A 82 -4.58 2.38 9.62
C LEU A 82 -3.06 2.52 9.64
N SER A 83 -2.46 2.60 8.47
CA SER A 83 -1.02 2.81 8.31
C SER A 83 -0.74 4.12 7.59
N ASP A 84 0.45 4.66 7.79
CA ASP A 84 0.90 5.89 7.15
C ASP A 84 1.18 5.69 5.66
N ALA A 85 1.69 4.51 5.31
CA ALA A 85 1.98 4.14 3.93
C ALA A 85 1.69 2.66 3.69
N LEU A 86 1.65 2.30 2.40
CA LEU A 86 1.37 0.97 1.90
C LEU A 86 2.54 0.53 1.01
N PHE A 87 3.06 -0.65 1.25
CA PHE A 87 4.01 -1.29 0.35
C PHE A 87 3.32 -2.45 -0.38
N LEU A 88 3.33 -2.46 -1.69
CA LEU A 88 2.65 -3.49 -2.46
C LEU A 88 3.45 -4.80 -2.37
N ARG A 89 2.80 -5.83 -1.86
CA ARG A 89 3.43 -7.15 -1.66
C ARG A 89 3.87 -7.78 -2.99
N ARG A 90 3.04 -7.66 -4.03
CA ARG A 90 3.29 -8.20 -5.37
C ARG A 90 3.29 -7.11 -6.40
N ASN A 91 4.35 -7.06 -7.18
CA ASN A 91 4.60 -6.03 -8.17
C ASN A 91 4.95 -6.68 -9.51
N ASN A 92 4.57 -6.01 -10.60
CA ASN A 92 4.84 -6.48 -11.96
C ASN A 92 5.90 -5.59 -12.64
N LEU A 93 5.66 -4.27 -12.74
CA LEU A 93 6.57 -3.35 -13.43
C LEU A 93 7.75 -2.93 -12.53
N TYR A 94 7.45 -2.52 -11.33
CA TYR A 94 8.40 -2.16 -10.28
C TYR A 94 7.70 -2.17 -8.91
N PRO A 95 8.46 -2.35 -7.82
CA PRO A 95 7.89 -2.32 -6.48
C PRO A 95 7.33 -0.94 -6.16
N LYS A 96 6.11 -0.89 -5.60
CA LYS A 96 5.44 0.38 -5.27
C LYS A 96 5.37 0.59 -3.77
N PHE A 97 5.77 1.79 -3.35
CA PHE A 97 5.63 2.28 -2.00
C PHE A 97 4.78 3.56 -2.01
N VAL A 98 3.71 3.61 -1.25
CA VAL A 98 2.63 4.60 -1.45
C VAL A 98 2.20 5.21 -0.12
N LEU A 99 2.15 6.52 -0.04
CA LEU A 99 1.60 7.26 1.10
C LEU A 99 0.08 7.06 1.17
N ASN A 100 -0.47 6.76 2.34
CA ASN A 100 -1.90 6.46 2.55
C ASN A 100 -2.66 7.70 3.05
N ASP A 101 -2.79 8.72 2.22
CA ASP A 101 -3.50 9.95 2.55
C ASP A 101 -5.03 9.75 2.67
N ALA A 102 -5.58 8.80 1.93
CA ALA A 102 -6.99 8.43 2.01
C ALA A 102 -7.38 7.78 3.35
N GLN A 103 -6.42 7.47 4.21
CA GLN A 103 -6.64 6.66 5.41
C GLN A 103 -7.40 5.36 5.11
N ALA A 104 -7.02 4.70 4.01
CA ALA A 104 -7.63 3.47 3.57
C ALA A 104 -7.07 2.27 4.34
N TYR A 105 -7.96 1.36 4.69
CA TYR A 105 -7.57 0.04 5.14
C TYR A 105 -7.09 -0.81 3.97
N THR A 106 -6.29 -1.82 4.23
CA THR A 106 -5.80 -2.72 3.20
C THR A 106 -5.99 -4.18 3.59
N THR A 107 -5.98 -5.04 2.58
CA THR A 107 -5.94 -6.49 2.73
C THR A 107 -4.48 -6.98 2.84
N ASP A 108 -4.28 -8.29 2.86
CA ASP A 108 -2.97 -8.95 2.87
C ASP A 108 -2.17 -8.80 1.55
N THR A 109 -2.74 -8.14 0.55
CA THR A 109 -2.05 -7.81 -0.71
C THR A 109 -1.06 -6.65 -0.58
N MET A 110 -1.08 -5.95 0.54
CA MET A 110 -0.21 -4.82 0.83
C MET A 110 0.31 -4.88 2.26
N HIS A 111 1.56 -4.55 2.46
CA HIS A 111 2.14 -4.37 3.78
C HIS A 111 1.81 -2.98 4.31
N ARG A 112 1.42 -2.94 5.58
CA ARG A 112 1.15 -1.70 6.31
C ARG A 112 2.46 -1.15 6.87
N VAL A 113 2.80 0.06 6.49
CA VAL A 113 4.02 0.73 6.96
C VAL A 113 3.64 1.86 7.90
N PHE A 114 4.26 1.84 9.09
CA PHE A 114 4.10 2.85 10.13
C PHE A 114 5.39 3.66 10.19
N ILE A 115 5.28 4.96 9.92
CA ILE A 115 6.43 5.86 9.82
C ILE A 115 6.56 6.59 11.15
N LYS A 116 7.78 6.65 11.70
CA LYS A 116 8.04 7.39 12.95
C LYS A 116 7.70 8.87 12.77
N GLU A 117 7.18 9.50 13.81
CA GLU A 117 6.77 10.92 13.78
C GLU A 117 7.93 11.87 13.39
N SER A 118 9.17 11.51 13.74
CA SER A 118 10.36 12.28 13.41
C SER A 118 10.79 12.17 11.94
N VAL A 119 10.13 11.35 11.12
CA VAL A 119 10.49 11.09 9.72
C VAL A 119 9.48 11.77 8.81
N ASN A 120 9.97 12.57 7.86
CA ASN A 120 9.12 13.17 6.84
C ASN A 120 8.57 12.08 5.92
N ARG A 121 7.25 11.91 5.93
CA ARG A 121 6.56 10.83 5.21
C ARG A 121 6.73 10.91 3.70
N LYS A 122 6.67 12.12 3.12
CA LYS A 122 6.89 12.34 1.68
C LYS A 122 8.32 12.00 1.29
N ALA A 123 9.29 12.48 2.07
CA ALA A 123 10.70 12.18 1.85
C ALA A 123 10.96 10.67 1.92
N PHE A 124 10.38 9.99 2.92
CA PHE A 124 10.57 8.55 3.11
C PHE A 124 10.03 7.73 1.92
N VAL A 125 8.83 8.04 1.47
CA VAL A 125 8.21 7.33 0.35
C VAL A 125 8.94 7.58 -0.97
N VAL A 126 9.27 8.84 -1.30
CA VAL A 126 9.95 9.16 -2.56
C VAL A 126 11.37 8.64 -2.60
N SER A 127 12.07 8.57 -1.47
CA SER A 127 13.43 8.01 -1.38
C SER A 127 13.51 6.53 -1.77
N TYR A 128 12.40 5.83 -1.84
CA TYR A 128 12.35 4.45 -2.34
C TYR A 128 12.47 4.36 -3.87
N TYR A 129 12.05 5.39 -4.60
CA TYR A 129 12.00 5.37 -6.07
C TYR A 129 13.37 5.73 -6.67
N ASN A 130 14.29 4.78 -6.68
CA ASN A 130 15.60 4.89 -7.31
C ASN A 130 16.15 3.50 -7.65
N SER A 131 17.11 3.42 -8.55
CA SER A 131 17.67 2.15 -9.03
C SER A 131 18.33 1.32 -7.92
N LEU A 132 18.99 1.95 -6.95
CA LEU A 132 19.61 1.26 -5.82
C LEU A 132 18.56 0.55 -4.95
N SER A 133 17.50 1.25 -4.55
CA SER A 133 16.41 0.64 -3.76
C SER A 133 15.68 -0.46 -4.54
N PHE A 134 15.50 -0.28 -5.85
CA PHE A 134 14.88 -1.31 -6.69
C PHE A 134 15.79 -2.54 -6.84
N ALA A 135 17.11 -2.36 -6.97
CA ALA A 135 18.05 -3.47 -6.98
C ALA A 135 18.03 -4.26 -5.66
N PHE A 136 17.99 -3.56 -4.51
CA PHE A 136 17.82 -4.23 -3.22
C PHE A 136 16.49 -5.01 -3.14
N ALA A 137 15.40 -4.45 -3.67
CA ALA A 137 14.12 -5.15 -3.71
C ALA A 137 14.17 -6.41 -4.58
N GLU A 138 14.86 -6.38 -5.72
CA GLU A 138 15.06 -7.56 -6.60
C GLU A 138 15.93 -8.64 -5.93
N ILE A 139 16.99 -8.23 -5.22
CA ILE A 139 17.91 -9.16 -4.54
C ILE A 139 17.23 -9.84 -3.34
N LEU A 140 16.45 -9.09 -2.57
CA LEU A 140 15.81 -9.58 -1.34
C LEU A 140 14.48 -10.27 -1.60
N GLY A 141 13.78 -9.85 -2.65
CA GLY A 141 12.46 -10.37 -3.02
C GLY A 141 12.53 -11.72 -3.72
N ARG A 142 11.36 -12.22 -4.05
CA ARG A 142 11.19 -13.52 -4.72
C ARG A 142 10.59 -13.30 -6.09
N ASN A 143 11.32 -13.70 -7.10
CA ASN A 143 10.84 -13.67 -8.48
C ASN A 143 10.01 -14.93 -8.78
N PHE A 144 8.75 -14.71 -9.16
CA PHE A 144 7.88 -15.76 -9.69
C PHE A 144 7.83 -15.71 -11.21
N GLY A 145 7.53 -16.82 -11.83
CA GLY A 145 7.30 -16.86 -13.28
C GLY A 145 6.26 -15.81 -13.71
N GLY A 146 6.45 -15.21 -14.90
CA GLY A 146 5.56 -14.17 -15.43
C GLY A 146 5.87 -12.75 -14.97
N GLY A 147 7.07 -12.48 -14.45
CA GLY A 147 7.53 -11.12 -14.11
C GLY A 147 6.91 -10.56 -12.83
N VAL A 148 6.54 -11.41 -11.88
CA VAL A 148 6.01 -10.98 -10.59
C VAL A 148 7.11 -11.03 -9.53
N LEU A 149 7.44 -9.87 -8.95
CA LEU A 149 8.29 -9.74 -7.77
C LEU A 149 7.40 -9.69 -6.52
N GLU A 150 7.63 -10.57 -5.55
CA GLU A 150 6.99 -10.57 -4.25
C GLU A 150 8.00 -10.27 -3.15
N LEU A 151 7.67 -9.36 -2.25
CA LEU A 151 8.44 -9.07 -1.05
C LEU A 151 7.61 -9.37 0.20
N MET A 152 8.18 -10.13 1.13
CA MET A 152 7.62 -10.34 2.47
C MET A 152 8.01 -9.17 3.38
N PRO A 153 7.35 -8.98 4.55
CA PRO A 153 7.64 -7.86 5.44
C PRO A 153 9.13 -7.72 5.80
N SER A 154 9.78 -8.82 6.18
CA SER A 154 11.21 -8.82 6.53
C SER A 154 12.14 -8.49 5.35
N GLU A 155 11.73 -8.81 4.13
CA GLU A 155 12.47 -8.47 2.92
C GLU A 155 12.34 -6.96 2.61
N VAL A 156 11.13 -6.39 2.80
CA VAL A 156 10.92 -4.94 2.67
C VAL A 156 11.76 -4.15 3.67
N GLU A 157 11.86 -4.64 4.92
CA GLU A 157 12.65 -4.00 5.97
C GLU A 157 14.16 -3.97 5.66
N GLY A 158 14.64 -4.89 4.81
CA GLY A 158 16.02 -4.95 4.36
C GLY A 158 16.36 -4.03 3.17
N VAL A 159 15.37 -3.39 2.55
CA VAL A 159 15.62 -2.52 1.39
C VAL A 159 16.28 -1.23 1.83
N TYR A 160 17.40 -0.90 1.18
CA TYR A 160 18.10 0.36 1.43
C TYR A 160 17.34 1.55 0.83
N LEU A 161 17.25 2.64 1.60
CA LEU A 161 16.65 3.91 1.19
C LEU A 161 17.65 5.04 1.34
N PRO A 162 17.98 5.83 0.30
CA PRO A 162 18.79 7.03 0.39
C PRO A 162 17.98 8.18 1.00
N TYR A 163 17.52 8.00 2.24
CA TYR A 163 16.64 8.96 2.91
C TYR A 163 17.39 10.25 3.27
N ARG A 164 16.82 11.37 2.84
CA ARG A 164 17.15 12.72 3.29
C ARG A 164 15.84 13.51 3.38
N GLU A 165 15.74 14.41 4.32
CA GLU A 165 14.50 15.16 4.55
C GLU A 165 14.14 16.07 3.35
N GLU A 166 15.18 16.61 2.68
CA GLU A 166 15.06 17.46 1.49
C GLU A 166 14.43 16.72 0.29
N ASN A 167 14.51 15.39 0.26
CA ASN A 167 13.89 14.58 -0.79
C ASN A 167 12.37 14.77 -0.87
N ALA A 168 11.74 15.30 0.20
CA ALA A 168 10.32 15.63 0.19
C ALA A 168 9.91 16.55 -0.97
N SER A 169 10.82 17.42 -1.43
CA SER A 169 10.59 18.33 -2.55
C SER A 169 10.36 17.63 -3.90
N LEU A 170 10.82 16.38 -4.04
CA LEU A 170 10.69 15.58 -5.25
C LEU A 170 9.36 14.83 -5.33
N PHE A 171 8.67 14.69 -4.19
CA PHE A 171 7.53 13.79 -4.06
C PHE A 171 6.42 14.08 -5.08
N ASP A 172 6.00 15.34 -5.18
CA ASP A 172 4.86 15.71 -6.03
C ASP A 172 5.20 15.52 -7.52
N LYS A 173 6.47 15.74 -7.91
CA LYS A 173 6.92 15.48 -9.28
C LYS A 173 6.93 13.99 -9.61
N VAL A 174 7.43 13.15 -8.72
CA VAL A 174 7.45 11.68 -8.94
C VAL A 174 6.02 11.12 -8.88
N ASP A 175 5.15 11.60 -7.99
CA ASP A 175 3.73 11.23 -7.98
C ASP A 175 3.06 11.55 -9.31
N GLN A 176 3.31 12.72 -9.88
CA GLN A 176 2.81 13.11 -11.20
C GLN A 176 3.30 12.15 -12.29
N MET A 177 4.60 11.80 -12.32
CA MET A 177 5.18 10.88 -13.30
C MET A 177 4.51 9.51 -13.24
N VAL A 178 4.27 8.99 -12.03
CA VAL A 178 3.57 7.69 -11.84
C VAL A 178 2.10 7.77 -12.30
N ARG A 179 1.40 8.87 -11.99
CA ARG A 179 0.01 9.10 -12.45
C ARG A 179 -0.09 9.20 -13.96
N GLU A 180 0.89 9.81 -14.61
CA GLU A 180 1.03 9.91 -16.08
C GLU A 180 1.47 8.59 -16.72
N LYS A 181 1.69 7.54 -15.93
CA LYS A 181 2.15 6.21 -16.37
C LYS A 181 3.48 6.24 -17.13
N LYS A 182 4.40 7.12 -16.67
CA LYS A 182 5.77 7.10 -17.13
C LYS A 182 6.39 5.72 -16.90
N THR A 183 7.30 5.33 -17.77
CA THR A 183 8.03 4.05 -17.63
C THR A 183 8.91 4.05 -16.39
N ALA A 184 9.32 2.87 -15.95
CA ALA A 184 10.26 2.74 -14.82
C ALA A 184 11.56 3.50 -15.14
N ASP A 185 12.08 3.37 -16.35
CA ASP A 185 13.32 4.04 -16.79
C ASP A 185 13.19 5.57 -16.73
N GLU A 186 12.09 6.15 -17.24
CA GLU A 186 11.85 7.60 -17.17
C GLU A 186 11.81 8.10 -15.72
N ILE A 187 11.20 7.32 -14.81
CA ILE A 187 11.15 7.67 -13.38
C ILE A 187 12.55 7.57 -12.76
N LEU A 188 13.26 6.47 -13.03
CA LEU A 188 14.59 6.23 -12.48
C LEU A 188 15.62 7.22 -13.04
N ASP A 189 15.57 7.59 -14.31
CA ASP A 189 16.45 8.63 -14.89
C ASP A 189 16.34 9.94 -14.13
N PHE A 190 15.13 10.34 -13.76
CA PHE A 190 14.92 11.54 -12.96
C PHE A 190 15.38 11.35 -11.51
N THR A 191 14.93 10.27 -10.86
CA THR A 191 15.15 10.08 -9.43
C THR A 191 16.58 9.70 -9.08
N ASP A 192 17.27 8.92 -9.89
CA ASP A 192 18.67 8.59 -9.69
C ASP A 192 19.57 9.83 -9.76
N LYS A 193 19.28 10.73 -10.69
CA LYS A 193 19.99 12.02 -10.78
C LYS A 193 19.80 12.85 -9.52
N GLU A 194 18.59 12.92 -8.98
CA GLU A 194 18.30 13.75 -7.81
C GLU A 194 18.71 13.06 -6.49
N LEU A 195 18.41 11.77 -6.32
CA LEU A 195 18.60 11.05 -5.06
C LEU A 195 20.02 10.45 -4.94
N LEU A 196 20.54 9.85 -6.01
CA LEU A 196 21.83 9.15 -5.95
C LEU A 196 22.99 10.06 -6.33
N GLN A 197 22.93 10.75 -7.48
CA GLN A 197 24.04 11.60 -7.91
C GLN A 197 24.14 12.86 -7.05
N LYS A 198 23.12 13.70 -7.02
CA LYS A 198 23.12 14.94 -6.22
C LYS A 198 23.01 14.68 -4.72
N GLY A 199 22.19 13.71 -4.32
CA GLY A 199 21.94 13.40 -2.92
C GLY A 199 23.06 12.64 -2.24
N MET A 200 23.63 11.64 -2.90
CA MET A 200 24.66 10.74 -2.34
C MET A 200 26.05 10.90 -2.98
N GLY A 201 26.17 11.67 -4.06
CA GLY A 201 27.47 11.90 -4.72
C GLY A 201 27.92 10.76 -5.64
N PHE A 202 27.02 9.87 -6.09
CA PHE A 202 27.38 8.86 -7.08
C PHE A 202 27.77 9.50 -8.41
N SER A 203 28.78 8.92 -9.08
CA SER A 203 29.19 9.39 -10.40
C SER A 203 28.24 8.92 -11.50
N GLU A 204 28.13 9.68 -12.60
CA GLU A 204 27.33 9.29 -13.78
C GLU A 204 27.88 8.05 -14.49
N THR A 205 29.15 7.66 -14.21
CA THR A 205 29.85 6.56 -14.87
C THR A 205 29.63 5.21 -14.17
N GLU A 206 28.96 5.17 -13.01
CA GLU A 206 28.64 3.91 -12.36
C GLU A 206 27.47 3.22 -13.11
N PRO A 207 27.66 2.00 -13.62
CA PRO A 207 26.63 1.29 -14.37
C PRO A 207 25.42 1.00 -13.49
N ARG A 208 24.25 1.14 -14.06
CA ARG A 208 22.98 0.74 -13.47
C ARG A 208 22.86 -0.78 -13.35
#